data_39c68d633b8c5d029b456762ce93dc83
#
_entry.id   39c68d633b8c5d029b456762ce93dc83
#
_cell.length_a   1.000
_cell.length_b   1.000
_cell.length_c   1.000
_cell.angle_alpha   90.00
_cell.angle_beta   90.00
_cell.angle_gamma   90.00
#
_symmetry.space_group_name_H-M   'P 1'
#
loop_
_entity.id
_entity.type
_entity.pdbx_description
1 polymer ?
#
loop_
_entity_poly.entity_id
_entity_poly.type
_entity_poly.pdbx_seq_one_letter_code
_entity_poly.pdbx_strand_id
1 'polypeptide(L)'
;MSQKIAFITGGNRGLGFQTALELKDAGAKVVIGSRDLAQGERAVAKLCAAGVVAGLLHFDITKAADAQAAYDYFDSRYGRLDILVNNAGIAAGVFPGTGPEHSASEVPSDLLHKVFETNFFAQVALTRALLPLLKKSPAGRIVNLSSILASLTLHADPNSSIYNAKSFAYDASKTALNAFTVHLAWELRDTRVKVNSAHPGWVKTGMGGPQAPMELSEGAKTSAALATLPDDGPTGGFFHLGQPLPW
;
A
#
# COMPACT_ATOMS: atom_id res chain seq x y z
N MET A 1 -7.15 -19.72 -17.20
CA MET A 1 -6.94 -18.26 -17.02
C MET A 1 -5.45 -18.00 -16.95
N SER A 2 -4.95 -16.90 -17.53
CA SER A 2 -3.54 -16.53 -17.42
C SER A 2 -3.21 -16.11 -15.98
N GLN A 3 -2.00 -16.43 -15.51
CA GLN A 3 -1.53 -16.04 -14.17
C GLN A 3 -1.61 -14.52 -13.96
N LYS A 4 -2.15 -14.08 -12.83
CA LYS A 4 -2.20 -12.65 -12.46
C LYS A 4 -0.80 -12.13 -12.15
N ILE A 5 -0.50 -10.90 -12.53
CA ILE A 5 0.77 -10.22 -12.25
C ILE A 5 0.53 -9.16 -11.19
N ALA A 6 1.23 -9.25 -10.07
CA ALA A 6 1.12 -8.33 -8.95
C ALA A 6 2.43 -7.57 -8.73
N PHE A 7 2.34 -6.27 -8.45
CA PHE A 7 3.45 -5.44 -7.98
C PHE A 7 3.15 -4.92 -6.58
N ILE A 8 4.09 -5.13 -5.65
CA ILE A 8 3.99 -4.67 -4.25
C ILE A 8 5.19 -3.80 -3.93
N THR A 9 4.97 -2.51 -3.69
CA THR A 9 6.04 -1.60 -3.28
C THR A 9 6.46 -1.85 -1.84
N GLY A 10 7.77 -1.83 -1.56
CA GLY A 10 8.30 -2.12 -0.22
C GLY A 10 7.99 -3.55 0.25
N GLY A 11 7.94 -4.51 -0.69
CA GLY A 11 7.56 -5.90 -0.41
C GLY A 11 8.66 -6.77 0.20
N ASN A 12 9.82 -6.20 0.51
CA ASN A 12 10.97 -6.95 1.06
C ASN A 12 10.85 -7.26 2.56
N ARG A 13 9.85 -6.70 3.26
CA ARG A 13 9.61 -6.92 4.70
C ARG A 13 8.20 -6.53 5.12
N GLY A 14 7.84 -6.86 6.36
CA GLY A 14 6.61 -6.41 7.02
C GLY A 14 5.35 -6.77 6.24
N LEU A 15 4.41 -5.83 6.21
CA LEU A 15 3.10 -6.03 5.58
C LEU A 15 3.19 -6.33 4.08
N GLY A 16 4.11 -5.66 3.36
CA GLY A 16 4.27 -5.92 1.93
C GLY A 16 4.75 -7.35 1.64
N PHE A 17 5.69 -7.87 2.45
CA PHE A 17 6.13 -9.26 2.35
C PHE A 17 5.01 -10.24 2.69
N GLN A 18 4.28 -9.97 3.77
CA GLN A 18 3.17 -10.83 4.16
C GLN A 18 2.02 -10.79 3.14
N THR A 19 1.71 -9.61 2.56
CA THR A 19 0.74 -9.51 1.46
C THR A 19 1.18 -10.36 0.25
N ALA A 20 2.49 -10.39 -0.07
CA ALA A 20 3.02 -11.24 -1.11
C ALA A 20 2.81 -12.73 -0.83
N LEU A 21 2.95 -13.16 0.43
CA LEU A 21 2.64 -14.54 0.86
C LEU A 21 1.15 -14.87 0.68
N GLU A 22 0.26 -13.99 1.10
CA GLU A 22 -1.20 -14.18 1.00
C GLU A 22 -1.69 -14.28 -0.46
N LEU A 23 -1.01 -13.61 -1.41
CA LEU A 23 -1.36 -13.68 -2.83
C LEU A 23 -0.99 -15.02 -3.50
N LYS A 24 -0.30 -15.92 -2.79
CA LYS A 24 0.00 -17.28 -3.26
C LYS A 24 -1.27 -18.04 -3.65
N ASP A 25 -2.27 -18.01 -2.78
CA ASP A 25 -3.51 -18.78 -2.98
C ASP A 25 -4.35 -18.24 -4.13
N ALA A 26 -4.14 -16.99 -4.52
CA ALA A 26 -4.71 -16.39 -5.73
C ALA A 26 -3.95 -16.77 -7.01
N GLY A 27 -2.88 -17.57 -6.91
CA GLY A 27 -2.05 -17.99 -8.04
C GLY A 27 -1.30 -16.84 -8.73
N ALA A 28 -1.10 -15.72 -8.04
CA ALA A 28 -0.45 -14.56 -8.62
C ALA A 28 1.08 -14.74 -8.70
N LYS A 29 1.67 -14.23 -9.78
CA LYS A 29 3.10 -13.95 -9.82
C LYS A 29 3.33 -12.59 -9.19
N VAL A 30 4.12 -12.56 -8.10
CA VAL A 30 4.35 -11.36 -7.32
C VAL A 30 5.73 -10.79 -7.63
N VAL A 31 5.81 -9.54 -8.05
CA VAL A 31 7.05 -8.77 -8.11
C VAL A 31 7.08 -7.84 -6.91
N ILE A 32 8.10 -7.94 -6.08
CA ILE A 32 8.29 -7.01 -4.97
C ILE A 32 9.25 -5.90 -5.35
N GLY A 33 8.90 -4.65 -5.01
CA GLY A 33 9.80 -3.51 -5.10
C GLY A 33 10.65 -3.39 -3.84
N SER A 34 11.96 -3.26 -3.98
CA SER A 34 12.90 -3.00 -2.88
C SER A 34 14.01 -2.06 -3.31
N ARG A 35 14.29 -1.04 -2.49
CA ARG A 35 15.43 -0.14 -2.71
C ARG A 35 16.78 -0.75 -2.31
N ASP A 36 16.76 -1.79 -1.47
CA ASP A 36 17.92 -2.58 -1.07
C ASP A 36 17.84 -3.92 -1.79
N LEU A 37 18.75 -4.13 -2.76
CA LEU A 37 18.79 -5.34 -3.57
C LEU A 37 19.00 -6.59 -2.73
N ALA A 38 19.95 -6.57 -1.79
CA ALA A 38 20.28 -7.74 -0.98
C ALA A 38 19.12 -8.15 -0.06
N GLN A 39 18.40 -7.18 0.51
CA GLN A 39 17.16 -7.48 1.27
C GLN A 39 16.05 -7.99 0.36
N GLY A 40 15.91 -7.42 -0.83
CA GLY A 40 14.96 -7.86 -1.85
C GLY A 40 15.19 -9.30 -2.29
N GLU A 41 16.43 -9.66 -2.61
CA GLU A 41 16.82 -11.03 -3.00
C GLU A 41 16.52 -12.04 -1.88
N ARG A 42 16.88 -11.73 -0.65
CA ARG A 42 16.55 -12.57 0.51
C ARG A 42 15.03 -12.75 0.68
N ALA A 43 14.28 -11.68 0.45
CA ALA A 43 12.81 -11.74 0.54
C ALA A 43 12.24 -12.63 -0.58
N VAL A 44 12.69 -12.47 -1.82
CA VAL A 44 12.25 -13.32 -2.94
C VAL A 44 12.59 -14.79 -2.68
N ALA A 45 13.80 -15.10 -2.18
CA ALA A 45 14.17 -16.47 -1.84
C ALA A 45 13.21 -17.09 -0.80
N LYS A 46 12.84 -16.33 0.24
CA LYS A 46 11.86 -16.77 1.25
C LYS A 46 10.46 -16.96 0.67
N LEU A 47 10.01 -16.04 -0.20
CA LEU A 47 8.72 -16.16 -0.88
C LEU A 47 8.67 -17.40 -1.76
N CYS A 48 9.72 -17.65 -2.55
CA CYS A 48 9.84 -18.85 -3.39
C CYS A 48 9.85 -20.14 -2.56
N ALA A 49 10.58 -20.16 -1.44
CA ALA A 49 10.61 -21.31 -0.52
C ALA A 49 9.22 -21.58 0.10
N ALA A 50 8.39 -20.53 0.27
CA ALA A 50 7.00 -20.65 0.70
C ALA A 50 6.02 -21.01 -0.44
N GLY A 51 6.52 -21.19 -1.68
CA GLY A 51 5.73 -21.55 -2.84
C GLY A 51 5.07 -20.38 -3.58
N VAL A 52 5.49 -19.14 -3.33
CA VAL A 52 5.08 -17.96 -4.12
C VAL A 52 5.92 -17.88 -5.38
N VAL A 53 5.31 -17.66 -6.53
CA VAL A 53 6.04 -17.29 -7.75
C VAL A 53 6.45 -15.84 -7.62
N ALA A 54 7.69 -15.57 -7.16
CA ALA A 54 8.14 -14.23 -6.81
C ALA A 54 9.30 -13.73 -7.70
N GLY A 55 9.38 -12.42 -7.86
CA GLY A 55 10.48 -11.70 -8.52
C GLY A 55 10.80 -10.40 -7.79
N LEU A 56 11.95 -9.82 -8.10
CA LEU A 56 12.44 -8.56 -7.54
C LEU A 56 12.52 -7.50 -8.63
N LEU A 57 12.06 -6.29 -8.30
CA LEU A 57 12.39 -5.07 -9.01
C LEU A 57 13.17 -4.16 -8.04
N HIS A 58 14.40 -3.76 -8.44
CA HIS A 58 15.11 -2.71 -7.72
C HIS A 58 14.32 -1.41 -7.89
N PHE A 59 13.78 -0.89 -6.81
CA PHE A 59 12.77 0.16 -6.88
C PHE A 59 12.77 1.03 -5.61
N ASP A 60 13.03 2.31 -5.79
CA ASP A 60 12.85 3.33 -4.76
C ASP A 60 11.69 4.24 -5.17
N ILE A 61 10.59 4.16 -4.43
CA ILE A 61 9.37 4.91 -4.75
C ILE A 61 9.59 6.43 -4.84
N THR A 62 10.60 6.95 -4.15
CA THR A 62 10.92 8.40 -4.13
C THR A 62 11.72 8.85 -5.36
N LYS A 63 12.15 7.93 -6.22
CA LYS A 63 12.86 8.25 -7.46
C LYS A 63 11.88 8.26 -8.64
N ALA A 64 11.64 9.43 -9.23
CA ALA A 64 10.71 9.56 -10.35
C ALA A 64 11.06 8.65 -11.55
N ALA A 65 12.35 8.42 -11.81
CA ALA A 65 12.81 7.52 -12.87
C ALA A 65 12.40 6.05 -12.63
N ASP A 66 12.28 5.63 -11.37
CA ASP A 66 11.94 4.24 -11.05
C ASP A 66 10.46 3.94 -11.37
N ALA A 67 9.58 4.92 -11.36
CA ALA A 67 8.19 4.76 -11.80
C ALA A 67 8.10 4.41 -13.29
N GLN A 68 8.89 5.08 -14.15
CA GLN A 68 8.99 4.75 -15.57
C GLN A 68 9.67 3.39 -15.78
N ALA A 69 10.75 3.12 -15.05
CA ALA A 69 11.43 1.82 -15.13
C ALA A 69 10.51 0.66 -14.71
N ALA A 70 9.61 0.88 -13.74
CA ALA A 70 8.59 -0.10 -13.38
C ALA A 70 7.59 -0.33 -14.53
N TYR A 71 7.13 0.74 -15.20
CA TYR A 71 6.28 0.60 -16.37
C TYR A 71 6.96 -0.25 -17.45
N ASP A 72 8.20 0.10 -17.82
CA ASP A 72 8.96 -0.60 -18.87
C ASP A 72 9.20 -2.08 -18.51
N TYR A 73 9.46 -2.36 -17.23
CA TYR A 73 9.62 -3.73 -16.72
C TYR A 73 8.36 -4.56 -16.91
N PHE A 74 7.19 -4.03 -16.53
CA PHE A 74 5.92 -4.78 -16.63
C PHE A 74 5.41 -4.85 -18.07
N ASP A 75 5.55 -3.78 -18.86
CA ASP A 75 5.12 -3.78 -20.26
C ASP A 75 5.91 -4.77 -21.09
N SER A 76 7.26 -4.74 -21.01
CA SER A 76 8.12 -5.63 -21.81
C SER A 76 7.99 -7.11 -21.42
N ARG A 77 7.73 -7.42 -20.15
CA ARG A 77 7.70 -8.82 -19.67
C ARG A 77 6.32 -9.45 -19.67
N TYR A 78 5.29 -8.64 -19.47
CA TYR A 78 3.92 -9.15 -19.25
C TYR A 78 2.86 -8.45 -20.09
N GLY A 79 3.15 -7.28 -20.65
CA GLY A 79 2.21 -6.47 -21.42
C GLY A 79 1.05 -5.89 -20.60
N ARG A 80 0.96 -6.20 -19.30
CA ARG A 80 -0.08 -5.75 -18.37
C ARG A 80 0.37 -5.84 -16.93
N LEU A 81 -0.42 -5.22 -16.05
CA LEU A 81 -0.34 -5.39 -14.60
C LEU A 81 -1.75 -5.65 -14.08
N ASP A 82 -1.93 -6.69 -13.25
CA ASP A 82 -3.25 -7.04 -12.73
C ASP A 82 -3.48 -6.48 -11.31
N ILE A 83 -2.43 -6.41 -10.48
CA ILE A 83 -2.52 -5.97 -9.09
C ILE A 83 -1.40 -4.98 -8.80
N LEU A 84 -1.73 -3.81 -8.28
CA LEU A 84 -0.80 -2.86 -7.68
C LEU A 84 -1.12 -2.69 -6.20
N VAL A 85 -0.16 -2.99 -5.32
CA VAL A 85 -0.25 -2.71 -3.89
C VAL A 85 0.73 -1.59 -3.55
N ASN A 86 0.22 -0.40 -3.35
CA ASN A 86 0.94 0.77 -2.85
C ASN A 86 1.17 0.62 -1.34
N ASN A 87 2.17 -0.19 -0.97
CA ASN A 87 2.48 -0.53 0.42
C ASN A 87 3.64 0.28 0.99
N ALA A 88 4.57 0.76 0.17
CA ALA A 88 5.70 1.56 0.66
C ALA A 88 5.21 2.78 1.44
N GLY A 89 5.80 3.02 2.60
CA GLY A 89 5.43 4.16 3.44
C GLY A 89 6.38 4.34 4.60
N ILE A 90 6.36 5.53 5.19
CA ILE A 90 7.10 5.88 6.40
C ILE A 90 6.14 6.45 7.43
N ALA A 91 6.42 6.17 8.70
CA ALA A 91 5.80 6.83 9.84
C ALA A 91 6.82 7.82 10.45
N ALA A 92 6.36 8.97 10.85
CA ALA A 92 7.19 9.99 11.45
C ALA A 92 6.56 10.37 12.79
N GLY A 93 7.10 9.82 13.89
CA GLY A 93 6.60 10.10 15.23
C GLY A 93 5.24 9.49 15.58
N VAL A 94 4.68 8.61 14.72
CA VAL A 94 3.36 7.97 14.97
C VAL A 94 3.43 6.89 16.03
N PHE A 95 4.52 6.13 16.02
CA PHE A 95 4.72 4.99 16.92
C PHE A 95 6.05 5.16 17.65
N PRO A 96 6.19 4.57 18.85
CA PRO A 96 7.45 4.61 19.60
C PRO A 96 8.64 4.18 18.71
N GLY A 97 9.69 5.00 18.68
CA GLY A 97 10.89 4.74 17.88
C GLY A 97 10.83 5.17 16.40
N THR A 98 9.72 5.77 15.92
CA THR A 98 9.62 6.27 14.53
C THR A 98 10.02 7.75 14.38
N GLY A 99 10.42 8.40 15.47
CA GLY A 99 10.84 9.79 15.52
C GLY A 99 10.11 10.58 16.60
N PRO A 100 10.43 11.86 16.81
CA PRO A 100 9.73 12.72 17.76
C PRO A 100 8.28 12.98 17.30
N GLU A 101 7.38 13.04 18.27
CA GLU A 101 6.01 13.51 18.05
C GLU A 101 6.01 15.02 17.85
N HIS A 102 5.20 15.49 16.90
CA HIS A 102 5.02 16.90 16.62
C HIS A 102 3.53 17.24 16.54
N SER A 103 3.14 18.35 17.19
CA SER A 103 1.81 18.93 16.99
C SER A 103 1.66 19.48 15.56
N ALA A 104 0.41 19.69 15.13
CA ALA A 104 0.15 20.20 13.79
C ALA A 104 0.76 21.59 13.54
N SER A 105 0.92 22.41 14.60
CA SER A 105 1.53 23.74 14.52
C SER A 105 3.07 23.75 14.54
N GLU A 106 3.70 22.63 14.93
CA GLU A 106 5.14 22.55 15.21
C GLU A 106 5.87 21.53 14.33
N VAL A 107 5.14 20.77 13.50
CA VAL A 107 5.78 19.80 12.60
C VAL A 107 6.77 20.49 11.66
N PRO A 108 8.02 20.05 11.60
CA PRO A 108 9.01 20.64 10.67
C PRO A 108 8.58 20.46 9.22
N SER A 109 8.75 21.52 8.41
CA SER A 109 8.35 21.49 7.00
C SER A 109 9.06 20.42 6.19
N ASP A 110 10.33 20.16 6.45
CA ASP A 110 11.11 19.11 5.78
C ASP A 110 10.59 17.70 6.13
N LEU A 111 10.18 17.47 7.38
CA LEU A 111 9.54 16.23 7.80
C LEU A 111 8.19 16.04 7.10
N LEU A 112 7.37 17.10 7.06
CA LEU A 112 6.08 17.08 6.37
C LEU A 112 6.25 16.75 4.87
N HIS A 113 7.16 17.42 4.18
CA HIS A 113 7.46 17.13 2.78
C HIS A 113 7.96 15.70 2.57
N LYS A 114 8.88 15.21 3.42
CA LYS A 114 9.41 13.85 3.32
C LYS A 114 8.33 12.77 3.48
N VAL A 115 7.39 12.99 4.41
CA VAL A 115 6.29 12.04 4.65
C VAL A 115 5.31 12.07 3.48
N PHE A 116 4.93 13.26 3.01
CA PHE A 116 4.04 13.39 1.85
C PHE A 116 4.68 12.85 0.58
N GLU A 117 5.98 13.10 0.35
CA GLU A 117 6.68 12.56 -0.80
C GLU A 117 6.56 11.03 -0.86
N THR A 118 6.87 10.35 0.24
CA THR A 118 6.85 8.87 0.24
C THR A 118 5.44 8.30 0.26
N ASN A 119 4.56 8.85 1.12
CA ASN A 119 3.26 8.25 1.41
C ASN A 119 2.17 8.64 0.41
N PHE A 120 2.37 9.72 -0.33
CA PHE A 120 1.36 10.26 -1.23
C PHE A 120 1.91 10.56 -2.65
N PHE A 121 2.78 11.56 -2.82
CA PHE A 121 3.16 12.00 -4.17
C PHE A 121 3.80 10.91 -5.01
N ALA A 122 4.74 10.17 -4.45
CA ALA A 122 5.40 9.07 -5.15
C ALA A 122 4.43 7.91 -5.47
N GLN A 123 3.47 7.63 -4.60
CA GLN A 123 2.45 6.60 -4.86
C GLN A 123 1.49 7.02 -5.97
N VAL A 124 1.10 8.30 -6.00
CA VAL A 124 0.30 8.87 -7.10
C VAL A 124 1.07 8.79 -8.42
N ALA A 125 2.34 9.22 -8.42
CA ALA A 125 3.20 9.18 -9.61
C ALA A 125 3.36 7.75 -10.15
N LEU A 126 3.66 6.76 -9.29
CA LEU A 126 3.76 5.36 -9.67
C LEU A 126 2.44 4.82 -10.22
N THR A 127 1.34 5.08 -9.52
CA THR A 127 0.02 4.60 -9.95
C THR A 127 -0.33 5.15 -11.33
N ARG A 128 -0.07 6.43 -11.59
CA ARG A 128 -0.28 7.08 -12.89
C ARG A 128 0.58 6.44 -13.99
N ALA A 129 1.84 6.17 -13.71
CA ALA A 129 2.74 5.51 -14.66
C ALA A 129 2.26 4.10 -15.02
N LEU A 130 1.77 3.32 -14.04
CA LEU A 130 1.32 1.94 -14.24
C LEU A 130 -0.15 1.81 -14.69
N LEU A 131 -0.93 2.90 -14.65
CA LEU A 131 -2.36 2.87 -14.96
C LEU A 131 -2.67 2.32 -16.37
N PRO A 132 -1.90 2.64 -17.45
CA PRO A 132 -2.13 2.04 -18.75
C PRO A 132 -2.05 0.50 -18.75
N LEU A 133 -1.14 -0.08 -17.95
CA LEU A 133 -0.99 -1.53 -17.81
C LEU A 133 -2.12 -2.15 -16.97
N LEU A 134 -2.56 -1.46 -15.92
CA LEU A 134 -3.69 -1.86 -15.09
C LEU A 134 -5.00 -1.86 -15.89
N LYS A 135 -5.18 -0.91 -16.80
CA LYS A 135 -6.34 -0.86 -17.73
C LYS A 135 -6.33 -2.00 -18.78
N LYS A 136 -5.16 -2.59 -19.08
CA LYS A 136 -5.05 -3.78 -19.95
C LYS A 136 -5.45 -5.08 -19.22
N SER A 137 -5.53 -5.05 -17.90
CA SER A 137 -5.95 -6.22 -17.10
C SER A 137 -7.45 -6.49 -17.28
N PRO A 138 -7.85 -7.78 -17.39
CA PRO A 138 -9.27 -8.14 -17.35
C PRO A 138 -9.91 -7.89 -15.98
N ALA A 139 -9.10 -7.70 -14.91
CA ALA A 139 -9.55 -7.48 -13.54
C ALA A 139 -8.49 -6.71 -12.73
N GLY A 140 -8.25 -5.45 -13.10
CA GLY A 140 -7.25 -4.61 -12.44
C GLY A 140 -7.61 -4.29 -10.97
N ARG A 141 -6.64 -4.35 -10.06
CA ARG A 141 -6.84 -4.03 -8.62
C ARG A 141 -5.74 -3.11 -8.14
N ILE A 142 -6.12 -1.99 -7.55
CA ILE A 142 -5.22 -1.03 -6.90
C ILE A 142 -5.57 -1.00 -5.42
N VAL A 143 -4.61 -1.32 -4.58
CA VAL A 143 -4.74 -1.28 -3.12
C VAL A 143 -3.78 -0.23 -2.57
N ASN A 144 -4.32 0.81 -1.97
CA ASN A 144 -3.55 1.84 -1.29
C ASN A 144 -3.48 1.48 0.21
N LEU A 145 -2.29 1.14 0.72
CA LEU A 145 -2.11 0.87 2.15
C LEU A 145 -2.20 2.16 2.94
N SER A 146 -3.36 2.37 3.51
CA SER A 146 -3.72 3.52 4.33
C SER A 146 -3.61 3.20 5.83
N SER A 147 -4.29 3.93 6.66
CA SER A 147 -4.34 3.76 8.12
C SER A 147 -5.69 4.27 8.64
N ILE A 148 -6.19 3.73 9.75
CA ILE A 148 -7.33 4.32 10.46
C ILE A 148 -7.06 5.79 10.83
N LEU A 149 -5.78 6.14 11.05
CA LEU A 149 -5.33 7.52 11.29
C LEU A 149 -5.51 8.46 10.08
N ALA A 150 -5.99 7.95 8.95
CA ALA A 150 -6.42 8.76 7.80
C ALA A 150 -7.86 9.26 7.92
N SER A 151 -8.64 8.74 8.88
CA SER A 151 -10.06 9.06 9.05
C SER A 151 -10.25 10.38 9.76
N LEU A 152 -10.65 11.42 9.03
CA LEU A 152 -11.01 12.71 9.63
C LEU A 152 -12.27 12.59 10.50
N THR A 153 -13.21 11.74 10.10
CA THR A 153 -14.41 11.44 10.89
C THR A 153 -14.05 10.93 12.29
N LEU A 154 -13.16 9.93 12.36
CA LEU A 154 -12.77 9.35 13.65
C LEU A 154 -11.86 10.27 14.45
N HIS A 155 -11.01 11.06 13.79
CA HIS A 155 -10.18 12.06 14.47
C HIS A 155 -10.99 13.21 15.08
N ALA A 156 -12.16 13.51 14.54
CA ALA A 156 -13.04 14.58 15.04
C ALA A 156 -13.99 14.10 16.15
N ASP A 157 -14.19 12.78 16.32
CA ASP A 157 -15.08 12.21 17.33
C ASP A 157 -14.33 11.98 18.66
N PRO A 158 -14.69 12.69 19.75
CA PRO A 158 -14.09 12.50 21.06
C PRO A 158 -14.24 11.09 21.66
N ASN A 159 -15.20 10.31 21.17
CA ASN A 159 -15.44 8.93 21.59
C ASN A 159 -14.64 7.91 20.77
N SER A 160 -13.96 8.33 19.72
CA SER A 160 -13.17 7.45 18.87
C SER A 160 -11.90 6.98 19.57
N SER A 161 -11.53 5.72 19.34
CA SER A 161 -10.30 5.12 19.86
C SER A 161 -9.01 5.82 19.36
N ILE A 162 -9.10 6.57 18.25
CA ILE A 162 -7.96 7.31 17.69
C ILE A 162 -8.00 8.82 17.98
N TYR A 163 -8.99 9.29 18.75
CA TYR A 163 -9.14 10.73 19.03
C TYR A 163 -7.86 11.38 19.55
N ASN A 164 -7.14 10.70 20.43
CA ASN A 164 -5.89 11.17 21.03
C ASN A 164 -4.61 10.72 20.26
N ALA A 165 -4.76 9.93 19.20
CA ALA A 165 -3.64 9.43 18.42
C ALA A 165 -3.35 10.40 17.26
N LYS A 166 -2.67 11.51 17.54
CA LYS A 166 -2.41 12.58 16.55
C LYS A 166 -0.96 12.56 16.09
N SER A 167 -0.76 12.40 14.80
CA SER A 167 0.54 12.55 14.13
C SER A 167 0.35 13.24 12.79
N PHE A 168 0.27 14.55 12.80
CA PHE A 168 -0.23 15.36 11.68
C PHE A 168 0.39 15.01 10.33
N ALA A 169 1.71 14.90 10.23
CA ALA A 169 2.37 14.61 8.95
C ALA A 169 1.93 13.26 8.37
N TYR A 170 1.88 12.23 9.20
CA TYR A 170 1.46 10.89 8.77
C TYR A 170 -0.04 10.86 8.46
N ASP A 171 -0.85 11.29 9.39
CA ASP A 171 -2.32 11.28 9.30
C ASP A 171 -2.78 12.02 8.04
N ALA A 172 -2.29 13.23 7.83
CA ALA A 172 -2.61 14.05 6.65
C ALA A 172 -2.14 13.38 5.34
N SER A 173 -0.96 12.75 5.33
CA SER A 173 -0.48 12.04 4.14
C SER A 173 -1.36 10.83 3.78
N LYS A 174 -1.88 10.10 4.77
CA LYS A 174 -2.79 8.97 4.57
C LYS A 174 -4.21 9.43 4.24
N THR A 175 -4.66 10.56 4.77
CA THR A 175 -5.90 11.22 4.35
C THR A 175 -5.84 11.64 2.87
N ALA A 176 -4.72 12.22 2.44
CA ALA A 176 -4.50 12.56 1.03
C ALA A 176 -4.53 11.30 0.13
N LEU A 177 -3.95 10.18 0.59
CA LEU A 177 -4.00 8.90 -0.13
C LEU A 177 -5.43 8.33 -0.19
N ASN A 178 -6.23 8.50 0.85
CA ASN A 178 -7.65 8.16 0.86
C ASN A 178 -8.43 9.01 -0.16
N ALA A 179 -8.18 10.32 -0.21
CA ALA A 179 -8.78 11.19 -1.23
C ALA A 179 -8.41 10.73 -2.66
N PHE A 180 -7.13 10.38 -2.90
CA PHE A 180 -6.70 9.81 -4.18
C PHE A 180 -7.46 8.52 -4.53
N THR A 181 -7.70 7.64 -3.55
CA THR A 181 -8.49 6.41 -3.74
C THR A 181 -9.90 6.73 -4.26
N VAL A 182 -10.60 7.66 -3.63
CA VAL A 182 -11.96 8.06 -4.01
C VAL A 182 -11.99 8.65 -5.43
N HIS A 183 -11.09 9.60 -5.70
CA HIS A 183 -11.05 10.28 -6.99
C HIS A 183 -10.66 9.33 -8.14
N LEU A 184 -9.66 8.47 -7.92
CA LEU A 184 -9.22 7.50 -8.94
C LEU A 184 -10.30 6.42 -9.18
N ALA A 185 -10.99 5.97 -8.14
CA ALA A 185 -12.10 5.03 -8.28
C ALA A 185 -13.24 5.63 -9.12
N TRP A 186 -13.56 6.92 -8.91
CA TRP A 186 -14.55 7.63 -9.72
C TRP A 186 -14.10 7.78 -11.18
N GLU A 187 -12.84 8.14 -11.42
CA GLU A 187 -12.26 8.22 -12.77
C GLU A 187 -12.37 6.88 -13.51
N LEU A 188 -12.15 5.78 -12.79
CA LEU A 188 -12.10 4.43 -13.36
C LEU A 188 -13.44 3.67 -13.29
N ARG A 189 -14.55 4.32 -12.90
CA ARG A 189 -15.86 3.68 -12.66
C ARG A 189 -16.41 2.90 -13.87
N ASP A 190 -16.08 3.33 -15.09
CA ASP A 190 -16.51 2.68 -16.33
C ASP A 190 -15.47 1.66 -16.84
N THR A 191 -14.51 1.27 -16.00
CA THR A 191 -13.48 0.28 -16.32
C THR A 191 -13.59 -0.94 -15.40
N ARG A 192 -12.75 -1.96 -15.65
CA ARG A 192 -12.65 -3.14 -14.77
C ARG A 192 -11.67 -2.95 -13.61
N VAL A 193 -11.06 -1.78 -13.49
CA VAL A 193 -10.10 -1.49 -12.42
C VAL A 193 -10.84 -1.06 -11.16
N LYS A 194 -10.52 -1.71 -10.05
CA LYS A 194 -11.04 -1.33 -8.72
C LYS A 194 -9.93 -0.74 -7.86
N VAL A 195 -10.27 0.32 -7.13
CA VAL A 195 -9.32 1.07 -6.30
C VAL A 195 -9.88 1.18 -4.90
N ASN A 196 -9.14 0.69 -3.89
CA ASN A 196 -9.57 0.75 -2.50
C ASN A 196 -8.39 1.06 -1.57
N SER A 197 -8.70 1.66 -0.42
CA SER A 197 -7.80 1.87 0.69
C SER A 197 -7.90 0.72 1.69
N ALA A 198 -6.75 0.23 2.17
CA ALA A 198 -6.64 -0.81 3.18
C ALA A 198 -6.08 -0.24 4.49
N HIS A 199 -6.79 -0.43 5.60
CA HIS A 199 -6.22 -0.30 6.94
C HIS A 199 -5.74 -1.67 7.42
N PRO A 200 -4.45 -1.84 7.72
CA PRO A 200 -3.91 -3.13 8.16
C PRO A 200 -4.23 -3.44 9.63
N GLY A 201 -4.67 -2.46 10.41
CA GLY A 201 -4.65 -2.51 11.87
C GLY A 201 -3.34 -2.01 12.46
N TRP A 202 -3.19 -2.08 13.78
CA TRP A 202 -1.91 -1.85 14.45
C TRP A 202 -1.15 -3.16 14.58
N VAL A 203 -0.13 -3.33 13.74
CA VAL A 203 0.52 -4.61 13.43
C VAL A 203 1.97 -4.62 13.90
N LYS A 204 2.45 -5.74 14.45
CA LYS A 204 3.85 -5.98 14.85
C LYS A 204 4.77 -5.92 13.63
N THR A 205 5.24 -4.74 13.34
CA THR A 205 6.18 -4.43 12.26
C THR A 205 7.32 -3.57 12.81
N GLY A 206 8.34 -3.31 12.01
CA GLY A 206 9.35 -2.31 12.36
C GLY A 206 8.78 -0.89 12.54
N MET A 207 7.60 -0.63 11.97
CA MET A 207 6.86 0.63 12.12
C MET A 207 5.93 0.60 13.34
N GLY A 208 5.13 -0.46 13.49
CA GLY A 208 4.12 -0.55 14.55
C GLY A 208 4.68 -0.92 15.93
N GLY A 209 5.91 -1.43 15.96
CA GLY A 209 6.59 -1.82 17.20
C GLY A 209 6.08 -3.14 17.79
N PRO A 210 6.77 -3.63 18.87
CA PRO A 210 6.43 -4.91 19.50
C PRO A 210 5.14 -4.86 20.34
N GLN A 211 4.68 -3.64 20.70
CA GLN A 211 3.47 -3.42 21.49
C GLN A 211 2.18 -3.59 20.69
N ALA A 212 2.29 -3.65 19.34
CA ALA A 212 1.13 -3.81 18.47
C ALA A 212 0.39 -5.12 18.77
N PRO A 213 -0.96 -5.10 18.80
CA PRO A 213 -1.74 -6.28 19.17
C PRO A 213 -1.85 -7.31 18.04
N MET A 214 -1.71 -6.88 16.77
CA MET A 214 -1.96 -7.75 15.61
C MET A 214 -0.67 -8.35 15.06
N GLU A 215 -0.75 -9.61 14.64
CA GLU A 215 0.32 -10.28 13.90
C GLU A 215 0.35 -9.86 12.42
N LEU A 216 1.50 -10.06 11.76
CA LEU A 216 1.67 -9.72 10.34
C LEU A 216 0.65 -10.42 9.43
N SER A 217 0.36 -11.70 9.72
CA SER A 217 -0.61 -12.51 8.96
C SER A 217 -2.03 -11.96 9.03
N GLU A 218 -2.41 -11.35 10.15
CA GLU A 218 -3.72 -10.70 10.28
C GLU A 218 -3.74 -9.37 9.54
N GLY A 219 -2.69 -8.54 9.72
CA GLY A 219 -2.61 -7.22 9.11
C GLY A 219 -2.58 -7.23 7.58
N ALA A 220 -2.04 -8.28 6.96
CA ALA A 220 -1.98 -8.40 5.51
C ALA A 220 -3.32 -8.82 4.87
N LYS A 221 -4.26 -9.40 5.64
CA LYS A 221 -5.53 -9.93 5.11
C LYS A 221 -6.35 -8.89 4.35
N THR A 222 -6.42 -7.66 4.87
CA THR A 222 -7.17 -6.59 4.20
C THR A 222 -6.60 -6.28 2.82
N SER A 223 -5.27 -6.10 2.72
CA SER A 223 -4.60 -5.81 1.45
C SER A 223 -4.75 -6.97 0.46
N ALA A 224 -4.60 -8.20 0.92
CA ALA A 224 -4.73 -9.39 0.08
C ALA A 224 -6.18 -9.58 -0.43
N ALA A 225 -7.16 -9.41 0.44
CA ALA A 225 -8.57 -9.49 0.06
C ALA A 225 -8.95 -8.43 -0.98
N LEU A 226 -8.52 -7.17 -0.79
CA LEU A 226 -8.76 -6.09 -1.76
C LEU A 226 -8.01 -6.30 -3.08
N ALA A 227 -6.82 -6.89 -3.05
CA ALA A 227 -6.03 -7.22 -4.24
C ALA A 227 -6.65 -8.37 -5.07
N THR A 228 -7.51 -9.17 -4.47
CA THR A 228 -8.13 -10.36 -5.11
C THR A 228 -9.63 -10.25 -5.26
N LEU A 229 -10.21 -9.07 -5.07
CA LEU A 229 -11.65 -8.82 -5.19
C LEU A 229 -12.24 -9.40 -6.48
N PRO A 230 -13.44 -9.99 -6.42
CA PRO A 230 -14.20 -10.36 -7.61
C PRO A 230 -14.63 -9.11 -8.41
N ASP A 231 -15.15 -9.31 -9.61
CA ASP A 231 -15.51 -8.21 -10.51
C ASP A 231 -16.69 -7.36 -10.01
N ASP A 232 -17.56 -7.92 -9.20
CA ASP A 232 -18.67 -7.24 -8.51
C ASP A 232 -18.29 -6.64 -7.14
N GLY A 233 -17.04 -6.82 -6.70
CA GLY A 233 -16.55 -6.27 -5.44
C GLY A 233 -16.51 -4.74 -5.39
N PRO A 234 -16.31 -4.14 -4.20
CA PRO A 234 -16.32 -2.69 -4.01
C PRO A 234 -15.17 -1.96 -4.72
N THR A 235 -15.41 -0.67 -5.01
CA THR A 235 -14.38 0.28 -5.45
C THR A 235 -14.62 1.63 -4.78
N GLY A 236 -13.57 2.39 -4.50
CA GLY A 236 -13.64 3.69 -3.85
C GLY A 236 -13.93 3.63 -2.36
N GLY A 237 -13.69 2.48 -1.71
CA GLY A 237 -13.93 2.29 -0.28
C GLY A 237 -12.65 2.21 0.55
N PHE A 238 -12.82 2.37 1.86
CA PHE A 238 -11.79 2.21 2.88
C PHE A 238 -12.17 1.06 3.81
N PHE A 239 -11.29 0.07 3.98
CA PHE A 239 -11.65 -1.20 4.63
C PHE A 239 -10.62 -1.65 5.66
N HIS A 240 -11.13 -2.38 6.68
CA HIS A 240 -10.35 -3.18 7.61
C HIS A 240 -11.03 -4.54 7.82
N LEU A 241 -10.32 -5.63 7.52
CA LEU A 241 -10.82 -7.02 7.67
C LEU A 241 -12.25 -7.21 7.09
N GLY A 242 -12.49 -6.66 5.91
CA GLY A 242 -13.78 -6.75 5.21
C GLY A 242 -14.85 -5.75 5.67
N GLN A 243 -14.61 -4.99 6.74
CA GLN A 243 -15.52 -3.97 7.22
C GLN A 243 -15.18 -2.59 6.64
N PRO A 244 -16.17 -1.79 6.20
CA PRO A 244 -15.94 -0.42 5.77
C PRO A 244 -15.57 0.45 6.97
N LEU A 245 -14.65 1.39 6.73
CA LEU A 245 -14.25 2.42 7.68
C LEU A 245 -14.73 3.79 7.19
N PRO A 246 -15.03 4.73 8.10
CA PRO A 246 -15.32 6.11 7.72
C PRO A 246 -14.05 6.83 7.28
N TRP A 247 -14.23 7.80 6.36
CA TRP A 247 -13.15 8.66 5.83
C TRP A 247 -12.64 9.68 6.84
#